data_09b46f10257e168052a9dae5519156d1
#
_entry.id   09b46f10257e168052a9dae5519156d1
#
_cell.length_a   1.000
_cell.length_b   1.000
_cell.length_c   1.000
_cell.angle_alpha   90.00
_cell.angle_beta   90.00
_cell.angle_gamma   90.00
#
_symmetry.space_group_name_H-M   'P 1'
#
loop_
_entity.id
_entity.type
_entity.pdbx_description
1 polymer ?
#
loop_
_entity_poly.entity_id
_entity_poly.type
_entity_poly.pdbx_seq_one_letter_code
_entity_poly.pdbx_strand_id
1 'polypeptide(L)'
;MSQYFDTLKAIALSNMSQSAKIKEMQKVGKMSASAARTQIETIIFMNRGRSISSTYTVDAKTLRFTMGVEIECFNINKSVVLEALKAEKVKAISTGYCHTDYKDTYKLGYDGSISGSDGCEVVSPILKNLNSLKKVCKAINEAGAQVNRSCGLHVHFGAEDFTIAQWVRIIRNYAALESIIDSFMPMSRRDDNNRYCRSIKHRAEACINATSMRDIFDAFDYDRYHKVNVMAFNAHKTIEFRHHSGTTDFTKIENWINFLRSLLEYSINNETIISAASIDEIPFLTAAQKRYFNERKETLNR
;
A
#
# COMPACT_ATOMS: atom_id res chain seq x y z
N MET A 1 -6.25 -11.86 -26.96
CA MET A 1 -5.46 -11.46 -25.77
C MET A 1 -5.74 -12.32 -24.54
N SER A 2 -6.98 -12.76 -24.31
CA SER A 2 -7.35 -13.61 -23.16
C SER A 2 -6.54 -14.92 -23.09
N GLN A 3 -6.49 -15.70 -24.17
CA GLN A 3 -5.86 -17.03 -24.18
C GLN A 3 -4.34 -17.02 -23.89
N TYR A 4 -3.62 -15.99 -24.32
CA TYR A 4 -2.19 -15.82 -24.04
C TYR A 4 -1.93 -15.59 -22.54
N PHE A 5 -2.71 -14.72 -21.91
CA PHE A 5 -2.59 -14.43 -20.49
C PHE A 5 -2.98 -15.62 -19.61
N ASP A 6 -4.01 -16.36 -20.02
CA ASP A 6 -4.45 -17.58 -19.35
C ASP A 6 -3.36 -18.65 -19.38
N THR A 7 -2.61 -18.76 -20.49
CA THR A 7 -1.47 -19.67 -20.62
C THR A 7 -0.33 -19.27 -19.67
N LEU A 8 0.05 -17.99 -19.61
CA LEU A 8 1.09 -17.53 -18.68
C LEU A 8 0.68 -17.75 -17.21
N LYS A 9 -0.58 -17.53 -16.92
CA LYS A 9 -1.15 -17.79 -15.58
C LYS A 9 -1.09 -19.28 -15.22
N ALA A 10 -1.45 -20.16 -16.14
CA ALA A 10 -1.37 -21.61 -15.92
C ALA A 10 0.07 -22.08 -15.64
N ILE A 11 1.07 -21.55 -16.37
CA ILE A 11 2.48 -21.84 -16.14
C ILE A 11 2.92 -21.36 -14.75
N ALA A 12 2.61 -20.13 -14.39
CA ALA A 12 3.02 -19.55 -13.11
C ALA A 12 2.46 -20.30 -11.90
N LEU A 13 1.21 -20.75 -11.98
CA LEU A 13 0.50 -21.44 -10.91
C LEU A 13 0.69 -22.96 -10.91
N SER A 14 1.38 -23.53 -11.90
CA SER A 14 1.67 -24.97 -11.99
C SER A 14 2.57 -25.46 -10.85
N ASN A 15 2.64 -26.77 -10.64
CA ASN A 15 3.55 -27.42 -9.68
C ASN A 15 4.99 -27.59 -10.20
N MET A 16 5.33 -26.98 -11.33
CA MET A 16 6.68 -27.03 -11.91
C MET A 16 7.70 -26.33 -11.01
N SER A 17 8.98 -26.74 -11.12
CA SER A 17 10.07 -26.02 -10.48
C SER A 17 10.19 -24.57 -11.03
N GLN A 18 10.75 -23.67 -10.25
CA GLN A 18 10.88 -22.25 -10.68
C GLN A 18 11.72 -22.12 -11.96
N SER A 19 12.78 -22.93 -12.12
CA SER A 19 13.60 -22.94 -13.34
C SER A 19 12.81 -23.43 -14.56
N ALA A 20 11.95 -24.43 -14.40
CA ALA A 20 11.09 -24.93 -15.47
C ALA A 20 10.01 -23.91 -15.86
N LYS A 21 9.39 -23.23 -14.86
CA LYS A 21 8.44 -22.14 -15.12
C LYS A 21 9.06 -21.00 -15.93
N ILE A 22 10.29 -20.59 -15.56
CA ILE A 22 11.02 -19.54 -16.27
C ILE A 22 11.25 -19.94 -17.73
N LYS A 23 11.73 -21.14 -17.99
CA LYS A 23 11.97 -21.65 -19.37
C LYS A 23 10.68 -21.66 -20.19
N GLU A 24 9.57 -22.13 -19.62
CA GLU A 24 8.31 -22.19 -20.35
C GLU A 24 7.70 -20.80 -20.58
N MET A 25 7.82 -19.90 -19.61
CA MET A 25 7.45 -18.48 -19.78
C MET A 25 8.24 -17.79 -20.87
N GLN A 26 9.56 -18.04 -20.95
CA GLN A 26 10.42 -17.50 -22.01
C GLN A 26 9.96 -17.97 -23.39
N LYS A 27 9.62 -19.24 -23.51
CA LYS A 27 9.17 -19.87 -24.76
C LYS A 27 7.83 -19.29 -25.24
N VAL A 28 6.86 -19.22 -24.35
CA VAL A 28 5.50 -18.74 -24.65
C VAL A 28 5.48 -17.22 -24.81
N GLY A 29 6.14 -16.50 -23.92
CA GLY A 29 6.12 -15.04 -23.88
C GLY A 29 7.18 -14.33 -24.72
N LYS A 30 8.09 -15.08 -25.35
CA LYS A 30 9.26 -14.53 -26.08
C LYS A 30 10.01 -13.46 -25.27
N MET A 31 10.20 -13.70 -23.99
CA MET A 31 10.74 -12.73 -23.02
C MET A 31 12.08 -13.20 -22.45
N SER A 32 12.83 -12.29 -21.84
CA SER A 32 14.07 -12.62 -21.12
C SER A 32 13.80 -13.44 -19.86
N ALA A 33 14.81 -14.14 -19.34
CA ALA A 33 14.69 -14.92 -18.09
C ALA A 33 14.34 -13.99 -16.89
N SER A 34 14.85 -12.76 -16.87
CA SER A 34 14.51 -11.77 -15.84
C SER A 34 13.05 -11.37 -15.94
N ALA A 35 12.55 -11.05 -17.14
CA ALA A 35 11.15 -10.73 -17.36
C ALA A 35 10.22 -11.90 -17.01
N ALA A 36 10.58 -13.15 -17.39
CA ALA A 36 9.83 -14.33 -17.05
C ALA A 36 9.73 -14.56 -15.52
N ARG A 37 10.83 -14.33 -14.78
CA ARG A 37 10.83 -14.41 -13.31
C ARG A 37 9.88 -13.38 -12.71
N THR A 38 9.99 -12.13 -13.13
CA THR A 38 9.12 -11.04 -12.67
C THR A 38 7.65 -11.35 -12.96
N GLN A 39 7.35 -11.86 -14.16
CA GLN A 39 5.99 -12.22 -14.56
C GLN A 39 5.42 -13.35 -13.68
N ILE A 40 6.23 -14.39 -13.39
CA ILE A 40 5.82 -15.49 -12.50
C ILE A 40 5.52 -14.95 -11.10
N GLU A 41 6.41 -14.15 -10.53
CA GLU A 41 6.24 -13.56 -9.20
C GLU A 41 4.98 -12.69 -9.15
N THR A 42 4.74 -11.87 -10.18
CA THR A 42 3.55 -11.03 -10.31
C THR A 42 2.27 -11.88 -10.35
N ILE A 43 2.22 -12.91 -11.22
CA ILE A 43 1.04 -13.78 -11.34
C ILE A 43 0.78 -14.55 -10.04
N ILE A 44 1.83 -15.09 -9.40
CA ILE A 44 1.70 -15.77 -8.12
C ILE A 44 1.19 -14.79 -7.06
N PHE A 45 1.74 -13.58 -7.00
CA PHE A 45 1.30 -12.54 -6.09
C PHE A 45 -0.18 -12.19 -6.29
N MET A 46 -0.61 -11.97 -7.54
CA MET A 46 -2.00 -11.64 -7.88
C MET A 46 -2.99 -12.77 -7.51
N ASN A 47 -2.57 -14.03 -7.62
CA ASN A 47 -3.46 -15.19 -7.36
C ASN A 47 -3.42 -15.67 -5.91
N ARG A 48 -2.34 -15.46 -5.15
CA ARG A 48 -2.29 -15.76 -3.71
C ARG A 48 -3.24 -14.89 -2.90
N GLY A 49 -3.55 -13.68 -3.37
CA GLY A 49 -4.48 -12.78 -2.70
C GLY A 49 -5.96 -13.17 -2.76
N ARG A 50 -6.34 -14.15 -3.59
CA ARG A 50 -7.74 -14.57 -3.75
C ARG A 50 -8.21 -15.63 -2.74
N SER A 51 -7.32 -16.24 -1.97
CA SER A 51 -7.66 -17.30 -1.03
C SER A 51 -7.72 -16.88 0.44
N ILE A 52 -7.45 -15.61 0.76
CA ILE A 52 -7.66 -15.11 2.11
C ILE A 52 -9.16 -14.85 2.25
N SER A 53 -9.83 -15.73 2.99
CA SER A 53 -11.27 -15.68 3.25
C SER A 53 -11.75 -14.29 3.64
N SER A 54 -12.87 -13.87 3.04
CA SER A 54 -13.59 -12.60 3.31
C SER A 54 -14.19 -12.49 4.73
N THR A 55 -13.78 -13.32 5.69
CA THR A 55 -14.33 -13.37 7.03
C THR A 55 -13.75 -12.31 8.00
N TYR A 56 -12.79 -11.51 7.55
CA TYR A 56 -12.20 -10.43 8.35
C TYR A 56 -12.90 -9.09 8.08
N THR A 57 -14.19 -9.02 8.28
CA THR A 57 -14.90 -7.74 8.28
C THR A 57 -14.59 -7.00 9.58
N VAL A 58 -13.77 -5.97 9.48
CA VAL A 58 -13.71 -4.95 10.52
C VAL A 58 -14.92 -4.06 10.32
N ASP A 59 -15.72 -3.84 11.38
CA ASP A 59 -16.84 -2.91 11.36
C ASP A 59 -16.44 -1.60 10.68
N ALA A 60 -17.21 -1.18 9.70
CA ALA A 60 -17.01 0.09 8.99
C ALA A 60 -17.40 1.28 9.91
N LYS A 61 -16.72 1.39 11.05
CA LYS A 61 -16.89 2.54 11.96
C LYS A 61 -16.37 3.78 11.27
N THR A 62 -17.04 4.89 11.48
CA THR A 62 -16.55 6.21 11.06
C THR A 62 -15.11 6.38 11.53
N LEU A 63 -14.20 6.67 10.62
CA LEU A 63 -12.80 6.86 10.93
C LEU A 63 -12.64 8.08 11.86
N ARG A 64 -11.83 7.92 12.91
CA ARG A 64 -11.48 9.04 13.82
C ARG A 64 -10.71 10.12 13.08
N PHE A 65 -9.85 9.71 12.14
CA PHE A 65 -9.03 10.60 11.34
C PHE A 65 -9.62 10.73 9.93
N THR A 66 -9.49 11.90 9.33
CA THR A 66 -9.62 12.03 7.89
C THR A 66 -8.51 11.26 7.20
N MET A 67 -8.78 10.68 6.05
CA MET A 67 -7.76 9.95 5.32
C MET A 67 -7.86 10.12 3.81
N GLY A 68 -6.73 9.93 3.13
CA GLY A 68 -6.61 9.80 1.69
C GLY A 68 -5.94 8.49 1.31
N VAL A 69 -6.26 7.95 0.15
CA VAL A 69 -5.67 6.72 -0.37
C VAL A 69 -5.28 6.91 -1.83
N GLU A 70 -4.07 6.49 -2.16
CA GLU A 70 -3.55 6.44 -3.52
C GLU A 70 -3.31 4.98 -3.89
N ILE A 71 -3.94 4.52 -4.98
CA ILE A 71 -3.81 3.16 -5.50
C ILE A 71 -3.10 3.24 -6.84
N GLU A 72 -1.87 2.75 -6.90
CA GLU A 72 -1.11 2.63 -8.13
C GLU A 72 -1.41 1.30 -8.82
N CYS A 73 -1.72 1.37 -10.11
CA CYS A 73 -1.94 0.21 -10.96
C CYS A 73 -1.40 0.46 -12.38
N PHE A 74 -1.26 -0.60 -13.16
CA PHE A 74 -0.76 -0.53 -14.53
C PHE A 74 -1.56 -1.43 -15.46
N ASN A 75 -1.20 -1.43 -16.75
CA ASN A 75 -1.84 -2.18 -17.83
C ASN A 75 -3.35 -1.88 -17.94
N ILE A 76 -3.72 -0.65 -17.66
CA ILE A 76 -5.09 -0.16 -17.80
C ILE A 76 -5.08 1.33 -18.15
N ASN A 77 -5.81 1.69 -19.19
CA ASN A 77 -5.97 3.08 -19.61
C ASN A 77 -6.89 3.83 -18.63
N LYS A 78 -6.52 5.08 -18.29
CA LYS A 78 -7.31 5.95 -17.40
C LYS A 78 -8.77 6.13 -17.85
N SER A 79 -9.03 6.14 -19.16
CA SER A 79 -10.40 6.22 -19.68
C SER A 79 -11.24 5.00 -19.31
N VAL A 80 -10.65 3.79 -19.34
CA VAL A 80 -11.31 2.55 -18.93
C VAL A 80 -11.61 2.57 -17.44
N VAL A 81 -10.62 3.02 -16.61
CA VAL A 81 -10.84 3.21 -15.18
C VAL A 81 -11.96 4.21 -14.90
N LEU A 82 -11.98 5.33 -15.63
CA LEU A 82 -13.00 6.37 -15.47
C LEU A 82 -14.42 5.83 -15.74
N GLU A 83 -14.59 5.07 -16.82
CA GLU A 83 -15.89 4.46 -17.16
C GLU A 83 -16.29 3.38 -16.14
N ALA A 84 -15.35 2.57 -15.65
CA ALA A 84 -15.61 1.58 -14.61
C ALA A 84 -16.07 2.24 -13.29
N LEU A 85 -15.42 3.33 -12.89
CA LEU A 85 -15.80 4.09 -11.69
C LEU A 85 -17.18 4.73 -11.84
N LYS A 86 -17.47 5.26 -13.02
CA LYS A 86 -18.79 5.84 -13.36
C LYS A 86 -19.90 4.79 -13.29
N ALA A 87 -19.66 3.58 -13.78
CA ALA A 87 -20.61 2.46 -13.67
C ALA A 87 -20.95 2.12 -12.21
N GLU A 88 -19.98 2.20 -11.30
CA GLU A 88 -20.17 2.02 -9.84
C GLU A 88 -20.71 3.29 -9.14
N LYS A 89 -21.08 4.33 -9.90
CA LYS A 89 -21.56 5.62 -9.37
C LYS A 89 -20.54 6.31 -8.46
N VAL A 90 -19.26 6.15 -8.75
CA VAL A 90 -18.16 6.85 -8.11
C VAL A 90 -17.80 8.06 -8.97
N LYS A 91 -17.82 9.26 -8.36
CA LYS A 91 -17.38 10.48 -9.03
C LYS A 91 -15.88 10.44 -9.24
N ALA A 92 -15.42 10.54 -10.48
CA ALA A 92 -14.00 10.54 -10.81
C ALA A 92 -13.74 11.46 -12.00
N ILE A 93 -12.52 12.01 -12.04
CA ILE A 93 -12.00 12.81 -13.14
C ILE A 93 -10.62 12.33 -13.55
N SER A 94 -10.31 12.37 -14.84
CA SER A 94 -8.95 12.17 -15.31
C SER A 94 -8.22 13.52 -15.29
N THR A 95 -7.08 13.56 -14.61
CA THR A 95 -6.26 14.76 -14.50
C THR A 95 -4.86 14.50 -15.06
N GLY A 96 -4.15 15.57 -15.46
CA GLY A 96 -2.71 15.54 -15.50
C GLY A 96 -2.13 15.54 -14.09
N TYR A 97 -0.87 15.96 -13.92
CA TYR A 97 -0.29 16.23 -12.61
C TYR A 97 -1.06 17.39 -11.95
N CYS A 98 -1.88 17.08 -10.96
CA CYS A 98 -2.81 18.06 -10.36
C CYS A 98 -2.88 17.89 -8.84
N HIS A 99 -2.55 18.97 -8.12
CA HIS A 99 -2.64 19.02 -6.66
C HIS A 99 -3.98 19.59 -6.15
N THR A 100 -4.91 19.94 -7.03
CA THR A 100 -6.21 20.47 -6.61
C THR A 100 -7.03 19.41 -5.91
N ASP A 101 -7.49 19.69 -4.70
CA ASP A 101 -8.40 18.81 -3.98
C ASP A 101 -9.83 19.01 -4.46
N TYR A 102 -10.42 17.94 -4.99
CA TYR A 102 -11.81 17.90 -5.40
C TYR A 102 -12.65 17.25 -4.31
N LYS A 103 -13.65 17.97 -3.82
CA LYS A 103 -14.60 17.41 -2.86
C LYS A 103 -15.33 16.20 -3.47
N ASP A 104 -15.33 15.08 -2.76
CA ASP A 104 -16.07 13.86 -3.11
C ASP A 104 -15.76 13.27 -4.50
N THR A 105 -14.60 13.60 -5.09
CA THR A 105 -14.25 13.16 -6.45
C THR A 105 -12.86 12.53 -6.46
N TYR A 106 -12.76 11.31 -6.98
CA TYR A 106 -11.49 10.63 -7.21
C TYR A 106 -10.74 11.25 -8.39
N LYS A 107 -9.42 11.28 -8.31
CA LYS A 107 -8.54 11.76 -9.38
C LYS A 107 -7.84 10.55 -10.00
N LEU A 108 -7.76 10.52 -11.33
CA LEU A 108 -6.97 9.55 -12.07
C LEU A 108 -5.76 10.27 -12.63
N GLY A 109 -4.60 10.04 -12.02
CA GLY A 109 -3.33 10.65 -12.36
C GLY A 109 -2.41 9.71 -13.13
N TYR A 110 -1.21 10.20 -13.38
CA TYR A 110 -0.06 9.44 -13.84
C TYR A 110 1.04 9.56 -12.79
N ASP A 111 1.62 8.45 -12.38
CA ASP A 111 2.82 8.43 -11.56
C ASP A 111 4.00 7.83 -12.36
N GLY A 112 5.09 8.61 -12.45
CA GLY A 112 6.29 8.22 -13.20
C GLY A 112 7.10 7.10 -12.55
N SER A 113 6.78 6.68 -11.32
CA SER A 113 7.41 5.54 -10.66
C SER A 113 6.86 4.20 -11.13
N ILE A 114 5.64 4.19 -11.70
CA ILE A 114 4.98 2.99 -12.19
C ILE A 114 5.68 2.51 -13.47
N SER A 115 6.29 1.33 -13.42
CA SER A 115 6.90 0.70 -14.59
C SER A 115 5.91 -0.21 -15.31
N GLY A 116 5.89 -0.11 -16.64
CA GLY A 116 4.96 -0.82 -17.51
C GLY A 116 4.20 0.14 -18.42
N SER A 117 3.31 -0.41 -19.26
CA SER A 117 2.41 0.38 -20.09
C SER A 117 1.19 0.84 -19.29
N ASP A 118 0.67 2.02 -19.65
CA ASP A 118 -0.59 2.53 -19.13
C ASP A 118 -0.68 2.52 -17.59
N GLY A 119 0.29 3.17 -16.94
CA GLY A 119 0.27 3.39 -15.48
C GLY A 119 -0.84 4.35 -15.09
N CYS A 120 -1.57 4.02 -14.02
CA CYS A 120 -2.64 4.85 -13.48
C CYS A 120 -2.56 4.89 -11.96
N GLU A 121 -2.61 6.09 -11.41
CA GLU A 121 -2.78 6.32 -9.98
C GLU A 121 -4.21 6.79 -9.71
N VAL A 122 -4.90 6.10 -8.81
CA VAL A 122 -6.26 6.45 -8.37
C VAL A 122 -6.16 7.09 -6.98
N VAL A 123 -6.35 8.41 -6.94
CA VAL A 123 -6.26 9.22 -5.71
C VAL A 123 -7.66 9.50 -5.18
N SER A 124 -7.91 9.15 -3.94
CA SER A 124 -9.20 9.40 -3.30
C SER A 124 -9.39 10.88 -2.92
N PRO A 125 -10.62 11.37 -2.80
CA PRO A 125 -10.90 12.54 -1.98
C PRO A 125 -10.62 12.24 -0.50
N ILE A 126 -10.81 13.24 0.36
CA ILE A 126 -10.77 13.02 1.82
C ILE A 126 -11.91 12.09 2.21
N LEU A 127 -11.54 10.92 2.75
CA LEU A 127 -12.47 9.85 3.14
C LEU A 127 -12.80 9.93 4.63
N LYS A 128 -14.07 9.72 4.97
CA LYS A 128 -14.57 9.55 6.34
C LYS A 128 -14.94 8.10 6.66
N ASN A 129 -15.07 7.27 5.62
CA ASN A 129 -15.32 5.83 5.70
C ASN A 129 -14.80 5.16 4.43
N LEU A 130 -14.83 3.83 4.39
CA LEU A 130 -14.26 3.03 3.30
C LEU A 130 -15.26 2.64 2.20
N ASN A 131 -16.51 3.08 2.25
CA ASN A 131 -17.56 2.61 1.36
C ASN A 131 -17.28 2.92 -0.12
N SER A 132 -16.85 4.16 -0.43
CA SER A 132 -16.50 4.52 -1.80
C SER A 132 -15.23 3.81 -2.26
N LEU A 133 -14.23 3.64 -1.39
CA LEU A 133 -13.00 2.93 -1.70
C LEU A 133 -13.25 1.46 -2.06
N LYS A 134 -14.19 0.79 -1.37
CA LYS A 134 -14.61 -0.57 -1.71
C LYS A 134 -15.17 -0.66 -3.13
N LYS A 135 -15.99 0.32 -3.55
CA LYS A 135 -16.52 0.40 -4.92
C LYS A 135 -15.40 0.65 -5.94
N VAL A 136 -14.45 1.53 -5.61
CA VAL A 136 -13.29 1.79 -6.46
C VAL A 136 -12.48 0.52 -6.67
N CYS A 137 -12.12 -0.20 -5.60
CA CYS A 137 -11.37 -1.45 -5.72
C CYS A 137 -12.11 -2.48 -6.58
N LYS A 138 -13.43 -2.61 -6.42
CA LYS A 138 -14.25 -3.47 -7.27
C LYS A 138 -14.16 -3.05 -8.73
N ALA A 139 -14.41 -1.77 -9.03
CA ALA A 139 -14.41 -1.24 -10.38
C ALA A 139 -13.06 -1.45 -11.10
N ILE A 140 -11.95 -1.08 -10.47
CA ILE A 140 -10.62 -1.21 -11.10
C ILE A 140 -10.19 -2.67 -11.27
N ASN A 141 -10.61 -3.57 -10.36
CA ASN A 141 -10.37 -5.01 -10.49
C ASN A 141 -11.15 -5.61 -11.65
N GLU A 142 -12.45 -5.32 -11.75
CA GLU A 142 -13.31 -5.81 -12.83
C GLU A 142 -12.90 -5.24 -14.20
N ALA A 143 -12.37 -4.02 -14.23
CA ALA A 143 -11.78 -3.41 -15.41
C ALA A 143 -10.43 -4.03 -15.83
N GLY A 144 -9.83 -4.91 -15.02
CA GLY A 144 -8.61 -5.62 -15.34
C GLY A 144 -7.32 -4.91 -14.96
N ALA A 145 -7.37 -3.91 -14.06
CA ALA A 145 -6.18 -3.26 -13.52
C ALA A 145 -5.23 -4.28 -12.88
N GLN A 146 -3.94 -4.11 -13.12
CA GLN A 146 -2.89 -4.97 -12.60
C GLN A 146 -1.97 -4.18 -11.67
N VAL A 147 -1.26 -4.91 -10.81
CA VAL A 147 -0.21 -4.34 -9.97
C VAL A 147 1.09 -5.12 -10.15
N ASN A 148 2.21 -4.41 -10.09
CA ASN A 148 3.53 -5.01 -10.12
C ASN A 148 4.38 -4.49 -8.94
N ARG A 149 5.66 -4.85 -8.91
CA ARG A 149 6.57 -4.45 -7.83
C ARG A 149 6.83 -2.95 -7.73
N SER A 150 6.58 -2.18 -8.80
CA SER A 150 6.73 -0.72 -8.78
C SER A 150 5.53 -0.02 -8.17
N CYS A 151 4.33 -0.63 -8.26
CA CYS A 151 3.11 -0.06 -7.72
C CYS A 151 3.12 -0.04 -6.19
N GLY A 152 2.71 1.09 -5.61
CA GLY A 152 2.48 1.29 -4.18
C GLY A 152 1.00 1.41 -3.82
N LEU A 153 0.74 1.30 -2.54
CA LEU A 153 -0.48 1.76 -1.91
C LEU A 153 -0.07 2.78 -0.85
N HIS A 154 -0.47 4.03 -1.03
CA HIS A 154 -0.16 5.08 -0.09
C HIS A 154 -1.41 5.46 0.70
N VAL A 155 -1.25 5.65 2.01
CA VAL A 155 -2.34 6.02 2.90
C VAL A 155 -1.94 7.26 3.68
N HIS A 156 -2.74 8.30 3.56
CA HIS A 156 -2.60 9.56 4.27
C HIS A 156 -3.59 9.62 5.43
N PHE A 157 -3.15 10.13 6.57
CA PHE A 157 -4.03 10.50 7.67
C PHE A 157 -3.84 11.97 8.03
N GLY A 158 -4.94 12.68 8.26
CA GLY A 158 -4.90 14.05 8.75
C GLY A 158 -4.12 14.13 10.05
N ALA A 159 -3.15 15.05 10.12
CA ALA A 159 -2.19 15.17 11.21
C ALA A 159 -2.01 16.60 11.70
N GLU A 160 -2.90 17.53 11.29
CA GLU A 160 -2.82 18.95 11.62
C GLU A 160 -2.87 19.20 13.14
N ASP A 161 -3.65 18.39 13.84
CA ASP A 161 -3.86 18.51 15.29
C ASP A 161 -2.83 17.72 16.14
N PHE A 162 -1.85 17.04 15.51
CA PHE A 162 -0.86 16.26 16.26
C PHE A 162 0.18 17.17 16.89
N THR A 163 0.44 16.98 18.18
CA THR A 163 1.58 17.61 18.85
C THR A 163 2.90 17.00 18.37
N ILE A 164 4.00 17.72 18.52
CA ILE A 164 5.34 17.20 18.17
C ILE A 164 5.65 15.90 18.91
N ALA A 165 5.31 15.81 20.19
CA ALA A 165 5.49 14.58 20.96
C ALA A 165 4.71 13.40 20.38
N GLN A 166 3.50 13.62 19.85
CA GLN A 166 2.72 12.59 19.15
C GLN A 166 3.34 12.19 17.83
N TRP A 167 3.83 13.14 17.04
CA TRP A 167 4.58 12.88 15.81
C TRP A 167 5.80 11.99 16.09
N VAL A 168 6.62 12.33 17.07
CA VAL A 168 7.80 11.56 17.46
C VAL A 168 7.41 10.15 17.89
N ARG A 169 6.35 9.98 18.69
CA ARG A 169 5.87 8.66 19.12
C ARG A 169 5.37 7.82 17.94
N ILE A 170 4.62 8.39 17.01
CA ILE A 170 4.15 7.69 15.80
C ILE A 170 5.33 7.18 14.99
N ILE A 171 6.31 8.04 14.72
CA ILE A 171 7.52 7.69 13.95
C ILE A 171 8.30 6.58 14.66
N ARG A 172 8.52 6.69 15.97
CA ARG A 172 9.25 5.71 16.77
C ARG A 172 8.52 4.37 16.89
N ASN A 173 7.22 4.39 17.10
CA ASN A 173 6.41 3.17 17.15
C ASN A 173 6.40 2.46 15.80
N TYR A 174 6.30 3.21 14.69
CA TYR A 174 6.39 2.62 13.36
C TYR A 174 7.76 1.99 13.12
N ALA A 175 8.84 2.69 13.47
CA ALA A 175 10.21 2.18 13.34
C ALA A 175 10.44 0.92 14.19
N ALA A 176 9.91 0.87 15.40
CA ALA A 176 9.99 -0.31 16.28
C ALA A 176 9.28 -1.53 15.66
N LEU A 177 8.19 -1.31 14.93
CA LEU A 177 7.42 -2.36 14.26
C LEU A 177 7.87 -2.64 12.82
N GLU A 178 8.79 -1.87 12.26
CA GLU A 178 9.14 -1.94 10.83
C GLU A 178 9.55 -3.34 10.39
N SER A 179 10.39 -4.05 11.15
CA SER A 179 10.80 -5.42 10.81
C SER A 179 9.63 -6.42 10.86
N ILE A 180 8.67 -6.22 11.76
CA ILE A 180 7.46 -7.04 11.83
C ILE A 180 6.58 -6.74 10.62
N ILE A 181 6.41 -5.47 10.27
CA ILE A 181 5.65 -5.05 9.08
C ILE A 181 6.30 -5.62 7.82
N ASP A 182 7.63 -5.52 7.68
CA ASP A 182 8.37 -6.13 6.57
C ASP A 182 8.06 -7.62 6.41
N SER A 183 7.85 -8.36 7.51
CA SER A 183 7.60 -9.81 7.45
C SER A 183 6.34 -10.20 6.71
N PHE A 184 5.34 -9.31 6.62
CA PHE A 184 4.10 -9.50 5.86
C PHE A 184 3.99 -8.59 4.63
N MET A 185 5.09 -7.99 4.19
CA MET A 185 5.24 -7.30 2.91
C MET A 185 6.01 -8.15 1.90
N PRO A 186 5.82 -7.96 0.59
CA PRO A 186 6.66 -8.63 -0.41
C PRO A 186 8.09 -8.10 -0.35
N MET A 187 9.05 -8.90 -0.83
CA MET A 187 10.48 -8.56 -0.81
C MET A 187 10.81 -7.17 -1.37
N SER A 188 10.07 -6.72 -2.39
CA SER A 188 10.25 -5.39 -2.99
C SER A 188 9.87 -4.22 -2.07
N ARG A 189 9.34 -4.50 -0.88
CA ARG A 189 8.91 -3.48 0.09
C ARG A 189 9.59 -3.66 1.46
N ARG A 190 10.50 -4.65 1.59
CA ARG A 190 11.23 -4.90 2.83
C ARG A 190 12.53 -4.11 2.85
N ASP A 191 12.99 -3.77 4.05
CA ASP A 191 14.23 -3.04 4.29
C ASP A 191 14.34 -1.80 3.37
N ASP A 192 15.46 -1.63 2.67
CA ASP A 192 15.73 -0.58 1.69
C ASP A 192 15.65 -1.08 0.23
N ASN A 193 14.96 -2.19 -0.03
CA ASN A 193 14.84 -2.77 -1.37
C ASN A 193 14.07 -1.90 -2.37
N ASN A 194 13.47 -0.80 -1.92
CA ASN A 194 12.76 0.15 -2.76
C ASN A 194 13.16 1.59 -2.43
N ARG A 195 13.77 2.28 -3.40
CA ARG A 195 14.23 3.68 -3.24
C ARG A 195 13.12 4.67 -2.89
N TYR A 196 11.86 4.37 -3.22
CA TYR A 196 10.69 5.21 -2.94
C TYR A 196 10.03 4.90 -1.59
N CYS A 197 10.58 3.92 -0.85
CA CYS A 197 9.97 3.39 0.36
C CYS A 197 11.06 2.86 1.30
N ARG A 198 12.02 3.73 1.67
CA ARG A 198 13.18 3.36 2.50
C ARG A 198 12.82 3.26 3.97
N SER A 199 13.63 2.50 4.71
CA SER A 199 13.55 2.36 6.16
C SER A 199 13.56 3.71 6.87
N ILE A 200 12.81 3.79 7.99
CA ILE A 200 12.80 4.98 8.85
C ILE A 200 13.53 4.76 10.19
N LYS A 201 14.17 3.62 10.42
CA LYS A 201 14.78 3.29 11.73
C LYS A 201 15.76 4.37 12.19
N HIS A 202 16.72 4.75 11.33
CA HIS A 202 17.69 5.81 11.66
C HIS A 202 17.02 7.20 11.76
N ARG A 203 15.98 7.45 10.98
CA ARG A 203 15.21 8.70 11.03
C ARG A 203 14.45 8.85 12.35
N ALA A 204 13.90 7.75 12.84
CA ALA A 204 13.19 7.72 14.11
C ALA A 204 14.10 8.04 15.31
N GLU A 205 15.34 7.58 15.28
CA GLU A 205 16.34 7.92 16.28
C GLU A 205 16.69 9.41 16.25
N ALA A 206 16.87 9.98 15.04
CA ALA A 206 17.17 11.40 14.88
C ALA A 206 16.02 12.33 15.35
N CYS A 207 14.76 11.82 15.36
CA CYS A 207 13.60 12.58 15.82
C CYS A 207 13.41 12.63 17.34
N ILE A 208 14.19 11.89 18.15
CA ILE A 208 13.92 11.73 19.61
C ILE A 208 13.79 13.07 20.34
N ASN A 209 14.62 14.02 19.99
CA ASN A 209 14.69 15.34 20.64
C ASN A 209 14.00 16.45 19.83
N ALA A 210 13.17 16.10 18.83
CA ALA A 210 12.47 17.08 18.03
C ALA A 210 11.50 17.89 18.89
N THR A 211 11.52 19.22 18.73
CA THR A 211 10.65 20.17 19.40
C THR A 211 9.74 20.91 18.43
N SER A 212 10.00 20.76 17.14
CA SER A 212 9.23 21.39 16.05
C SER A 212 9.08 20.43 14.87
N MET A 213 8.14 20.74 13.97
CA MET A 213 8.03 20.01 12.69
C MET A 213 9.28 20.17 11.83
N ARG A 214 9.97 21.30 11.97
CA ARG A 214 11.24 21.51 11.26
C ARG A 214 12.28 20.50 11.67
N ASP A 215 12.44 20.22 12.98
CA ASP A 215 13.39 19.23 13.48
C ASP A 215 13.07 17.83 12.93
N ILE A 216 11.76 17.50 12.77
CA ILE A 216 11.33 16.25 12.16
C ILE A 216 11.70 16.23 10.67
N PHE A 217 11.50 17.32 9.93
CA PHE A 217 11.88 17.39 8.52
C PHE A 217 13.40 17.29 8.35
N ASP A 218 14.17 17.96 9.20
CA ASP A 218 15.64 17.89 9.21
C ASP A 218 16.11 16.44 9.48
N ALA A 219 15.49 15.72 10.42
CA ALA A 219 15.77 14.32 10.70
C ALA A 219 15.50 13.39 9.50
N PHE A 220 14.59 13.76 8.61
CA PHE A 220 14.30 13.04 7.37
C PHE A 220 15.04 13.59 6.13
N ASP A 221 15.98 14.53 6.29
CA ASP A 221 16.71 15.23 5.20
C ASP A 221 15.76 15.83 4.16
N TYR A 222 14.57 16.24 4.54
CA TYR A 222 13.50 16.71 3.65
C TYR A 222 13.14 15.71 2.54
N ASP A 223 13.39 14.42 2.76
CA ASP A 223 13.16 13.38 1.77
C ASP A 223 11.83 12.64 2.02
N ARG A 224 10.98 12.63 0.99
CA ARG A 224 9.66 11.98 0.99
C ARG A 224 9.70 10.47 0.75
N TYR A 225 10.82 9.92 0.30
CA TYR A 225 10.92 8.53 -0.17
C TYR A 225 11.24 7.53 0.96
N HIS A 226 10.48 7.60 2.03
CA HIS A 226 10.54 6.69 3.18
C HIS A 226 9.21 5.95 3.38
N LYS A 227 9.24 4.84 4.13
CA LYS A 227 8.04 4.07 4.51
C LYS A 227 6.99 4.94 5.22
N VAL A 228 7.45 5.94 5.96
CA VAL A 228 6.64 7.04 6.49
C VAL A 228 7.17 8.34 5.89
N ASN A 229 6.34 9.05 5.16
CA ASN A 229 6.64 10.34 4.59
C ASN A 229 6.08 11.47 5.46
N VAL A 230 6.96 12.12 6.19
CA VAL A 230 6.61 13.28 7.04
C VAL A 230 6.46 14.56 6.22
N MET A 231 7.05 14.64 5.01
CA MET A 231 6.97 15.80 4.14
C MET A 231 5.56 16.04 3.58
N ALA A 232 4.70 15.02 3.59
CA ALA A 232 3.28 15.16 3.25
C ALA A 232 2.55 16.19 4.13
N PHE A 233 3.07 16.49 5.32
CA PHE A 233 2.52 17.52 6.19
C PHE A 233 2.62 18.93 5.60
N ASN A 234 3.67 19.23 4.87
CA ASN A 234 3.83 20.54 4.23
C ASN A 234 2.75 20.80 3.17
N ALA A 235 2.49 19.80 2.33
CA ALA A 235 1.58 19.92 1.19
C ALA A 235 0.10 19.67 1.57
N HIS A 236 -0.16 18.70 2.46
CA HIS A 236 -1.49 18.16 2.68
C HIS A 236 -1.93 18.14 4.15
N LYS A 237 -1.07 18.57 5.07
CA LYS A 237 -1.31 18.47 6.53
C LYS A 237 -1.57 17.03 6.99
N THR A 238 -0.92 16.07 6.33
CA THR A 238 -1.07 14.63 6.60
C THR A 238 0.25 13.98 6.97
N ILE A 239 0.18 12.82 7.62
CA ILE A 239 1.23 11.82 7.63
C ILE A 239 0.91 10.77 6.57
N GLU A 240 1.88 10.41 5.73
CA GLU A 240 1.71 9.43 4.65
C GLU A 240 2.48 8.15 4.95
N PHE A 241 1.82 7.00 4.74
CA PHE A 241 2.42 5.67 4.84
C PHE A 241 2.53 5.05 3.45
N ARG A 242 3.77 4.81 2.99
CA ARG A 242 4.13 4.35 1.64
C ARG A 242 4.58 2.90 1.57
N HIS A 243 4.59 2.20 2.69
CA HIS A 243 5.23 0.88 2.84
C HIS A 243 4.50 -0.25 2.10
N HIS A 244 3.17 -0.18 1.98
CA HIS A 244 2.40 -1.28 1.40
C HIS A 244 2.62 -1.38 -0.12
N SER A 245 2.76 -2.60 -0.63
CA SER A 245 2.80 -2.85 -2.07
C SER A 245 1.47 -2.48 -2.73
N GLY A 246 1.51 -2.13 -4.01
CA GLY A 246 0.31 -1.91 -4.81
C GLY A 246 -0.67 -3.08 -4.69
N THR A 247 -1.94 -2.76 -4.58
CA THR A 247 -3.03 -3.73 -4.54
C THR A 247 -4.36 -3.08 -4.90
N THR A 248 -5.19 -3.81 -5.62
CA THR A 248 -6.58 -3.48 -5.92
C THR A 248 -7.55 -4.29 -5.05
N ASP A 249 -7.04 -5.15 -4.18
CA ASP A 249 -7.83 -5.98 -3.26
C ASP A 249 -8.25 -5.16 -2.04
N PHE A 250 -9.55 -4.89 -1.94
CA PHE A 250 -10.12 -4.10 -0.86
C PHE A 250 -9.82 -4.68 0.53
N THR A 251 -9.81 -6.00 0.69
CA THR A 251 -9.53 -6.64 1.98
C THR A 251 -8.11 -6.31 2.48
N LYS A 252 -7.13 -6.29 1.57
CA LYS A 252 -5.75 -5.90 1.91
C LYS A 252 -5.67 -4.43 2.29
N ILE A 253 -6.33 -3.57 1.52
CA ILE A 253 -6.36 -2.13 1.77
C ILE A 253 -7.02 -1.83 3.11
N GLU A 254 -8.19 -2.42 3.39
CA GLU A 254 -8.93 -2.23 4.63
C GLU A 254 -8.12 -2.68 5.85
N ASN A 255 -7.51 -3.87 5.81
CA ASN A 255 -6.67 -4.36 6.91
C ASN A 255 -5.45 -3.47 7.14
N TRP A 256 -4.82 -2.97 6.07
CA TRP A 256 -3.69 -2.05 6.19
C TRP A 256 -4.10 -0.71 6.79
N ILE A 257 -5.18 -0.11 6.32
CA ILE A 257 -5.74 1.13 6.87
C ILE A 257 -6.06 0.98 8.36
N ASN A 258 -6.71 -0.12 8.73
CA ASN A 258 -7.06 -0.38 10.12
C ASN A 258 -5.84 -0.62 11.01
N PHE A 259 -4.79 -1.27 10.48
CA PHE A 259 -3.49 -1.38 11.16
C PHE A 259 -2.92 -0.01 11.46
N LEU A 260 -2.80 0.84 10.45
CA LEU A 260 -2.24 2.19 10.57
C LEU A 260 -3.06 3.08 11.51
N ARG A 261 -4.38 3.02 11.41
CA ARG A 261 -5.26 3.76 12.30
C ARG A 261 -5.04 3.36 13.75
N SER A 262 -5.00 2.06 14.03
CA SER A 262 -4.77 1.55 15.39
C SER A 262 -3.37 1.93 15.91
N LEU A 263 -2.37 1.94 15.06
CA LEU A 263 -1.03 2.45 15.39
C LEU A 263 -1.07 3.94 15.77
N LEU A 264 -1.76 4.77 14.99
CA LEU A 264 -1.92 6.20 15.28
C LEU A 264 -2.65 6.41 16.60
N GLU A 265 -3.79 5.74 16.80
CA GLU A 265 -4.57 5.82 18.04
C GLU A 265 -3.74 5.39 19.26
N TYR A 266 -2.99 4.30 19.14
CA TYR A 266 -2.09 3.84 20.18
C TYR A 266 -1.02 4.89 20.49
N SER A 267 -0.32 5.38 19.48
CA SER A 267 0.79 6.33 19.63
C SER A 267 0.36 7.69 20.19
N ILE A 268 -0.88 8.11 19.91
CA ILE A 268 -1.44 9.36 20.43
C ILE A 268 -1.80 9.22 21.91
N ASN A 269 -2.34 8.07 22.30
CA ASN A 269 -2.92 7.85 23.63
C ASN A 269 -1.94 7.21 24.63
N ASN A 270 -0.77 6.72 24.20
CA ASN A 270 0.22 6.07 25.05
C ASN A 270 1.58 6.71 24.88
N GLU A 271 2.28 6.93 25.98
CA GLU A 271 3.64 7.52 25.97
C GLU A 271 4.72 6.49 25.72
N THR A 272 4.46 5.22 26.02
CA THR A 272 5.41 4.13 25.88
C THR A 272 5.59 3.72 24.42
N ILE A 273 6.84 3.57 24.00
CA ILE A 273 7.16 3.00 22.68
C ILE A 273 6.91 1.49 22.70
N ILE A 274 6.32 0.99 21.63
CA ILE A 274 5.98 -0.42 21.46
C ILE A 274 7.26 -1.27 21.52
N SER A 275 7.20 -2.33 22.30
CA SER A 275 8.19 -3.41 22.30
C SER A 275 7.46 -4.70 21.93
N ALA A 276 7.66 -5.17 20.70
CA ALA A 276 7.07 -6.39 20.18
C ALA A 276 8.08 -7.12 19.30
N ALA A 277 8.18 -8.44 19.44
CA ALA A 277 9.04 -9.30 18.62
C ALA A 277 8.24 -10.04 17.53
N SER A 278 6.93 -10.04 17.62
CA SER A 278 6.03 -10.74 16.69
C SER A 278 4.72 -9.97 16.47
N ILE A 279 3.97 -10.38 15.43
CA ILE A 279 2.63 -9.83 15.15
C ILE A 279 1.69 -10.02 16.35
N ASP A 280 1.82 -11.16 17.06
CA ASP A 280 0.97 -11.50 18.19
C ASP A 280 1.21 -10.64 19.42
N GLU A 281 2.38 -10.03 19.52
CA GLU A 281 2.73 -9.13 20.63
C GLU A 281 2.34 -7.66 20.38
N ILE A 282 1.89 -7.30 19.16
CA ILE A 282 1.47 -5.93 18.87
C ILE A 282 0.21 -5.60 19.70
N PRO A 283 0.29 -4.59 20.61
CA PRO A 283 -0.72 -4.39 21.63
C PRO A 283 -2.07 -3.87 21.11
N PHE A 284 -2.06 -3.17 19.97
CA PHE A 284 -3.25 -2.55 19.41
C PHE A 284 -3.99 -3.42 18.38
N LEU A 285 -3.46 -4.58 18.01
CA LEU A 285 -4.10 -5.47 17.05
C LEU A 285 -5.15 -6.36 17.73
N THR A 286 -6.32 -6.45 17.10
CA THR A 286 -7.34 -7.44 17.46
C THR A 286 -6.89 -8.86 17.09
N ALA A 287 -7.49 -9.87 17.71
CA ALA A 287 -7.21 -11.28 17.37
C ALA A 287 -7.45 -11.59 15.87
N ALA A 288 -8.45 -10.95 15.25
CA ALA A 288 -8.72 -11.09 13.83
C ALA A 288 -7.59 -10.50 12.97
N GLN A 289 -7.09 -9.30 13.30
CA GLN A 289 -5.98 -8.67 12.61
C GLN A 289 -4.67 -9.46 12.76
N LYS A 290 -4.39 -9.98 13.97
CA LYS A 290 -3.22 -10.85 14.21
C LYS A 290 -3.26 -12.08 13.31
N ARG A 291 -4.39 -12.79 13.25
CA ARG A 291 -4.57 -13.93 12.33
C ARG A 291 -4.33 -13.53 10.87
N TYR A 292 -4.97 -12.45 10.41
CA TYR A 292 -4.82 -11.96 9.04
C TYR A 292 -3.36 -11.69 8.66
N PHE A 293 -2.61 -10.96 9.49
CA PHE A 293 -1.22 -10.62 9.19
C PHE A 293 -0.28 -11.83 9.32
N ASN A 294 -0.55 -12.78 10.22
CA ASN A 294 0.21 -14.04 10.31
C ASN A 294 -0.02 -14.90 9.04
N GLU A 295 -1.26 -15.08 8.59
CA GLU A 295 -1.58 -15.78 7.34
C GLU A 295 -0.92 -15.11 6.13
N ARG A 296 -0.93 -13.77 6.08
CA ARG A 296 -0.26 -13.02 5.03
C ARG A 296 1.26 -13.21 5.05
N LYS A 297 1.88 -13.18 6.23
CA LYS A 297 3.30 -13.47 6.43
C LYS A 297 3.66 -14.87 5.92
N GLU A 298 2.90 -15.88 6.30
CA GLU A 298 3.12 -17.25 5.82
C GLU A 298 2.99 -17.36 4.29
N THR A 299 1.97 -16.71 3.72
CA THR A 299 1.73 -16.73 2.27
C THR A 299 2.88 -16.10 1.47
N LEU A 300 3.52 -15.07 2.00
CA LEU A 300 4.61 -14.36 1.33
C LEU A 300 5.98 -15.01 1.52
N ASN A 301 6.14 -15.86 2.53
CA ASN A 301 7.42 -16.52 2.84
C ASN A 301 7.45 -18.02 2.42
N ARG A 302 6.39 -18.51 1.79
CA ARG A 302 6.34 -19.81 1.08
C ARG A 302 6.85 -19.64 -0.34
#